data_fa351e193afc9aa6f45866b81d233674
#
_entry.id   fa351e193afc9aa6f45866b81d233674
#
_cell.length_a   1.000
_cell.length_b   1.000
_cell.length_c   1.000
_cell.angle_alpha   90.00
_cell.angle_beta   90.00
_cell.angle_gamma   90.00
#
_symmetry.space_group_name_H-M   'P 1'
#
loop_
_entity.id
_entity.type
_entity.pdbx_description
1 polymer ?
#
loop_
_entity_poly.entity_id
_entity_poly.type
_entity_poly.pdbx_seq_one_letter_code
_entity_poly.pdbx_strand_id
1 'polypeptide(L)'
;MKLLIIGKAGSGKSTLSNYLVKKYNFKQFALGDNVKYFISDMTNILHNIDTNINEIKIEELFDVETKKKYRKHMQQIGTDLCQKWFGKTVWCEITNKQIKTNSTNSNIIIDDCRFIHEYEYFKKQNYISIKILNNRCLLMNHSSELEQDLIEPDYIIENNNSIEDFYNIIDYLMTKLLKHNLN
;
A
#
# COMPACT_ATOMS: atom_id res chain seq x y z
N MET A 1 -3.86 4.44 16.46
CA MET A 1 -4.84 4.18 15.38
C MET A 1 -4.15 3.46 14.23
N LYS A 2 -4.85 2.53 13.56
CA LYS A 2 -4.30 1.77 12.41
C LYS A 2 -5.26 1.88 11.24
N LEU A 3 -4.77 2.34 10.08
CA LEU A 3 -5.55 2.54 8.87
C LEU A 3 -5.05 1.66 7.73
N LEU A 4 -5.98 1.12 6.96
CA LEU A 4 -5.73 0.31 5.77
C LEU A 4 -6.41 0.98 4.57
N ILE A 5 -5.64 1.42 3.58
CA ILE A 5 -6.16 2.17 2.45
C ILE A 5 -6.28 1.28 1.22
N ILE A 6 -7.46 1.35 0.61
CA ILE A 6 -7.85 0.58 -0.58
C ILE A 6 -8.23 1.59 -1.67
N GLY A 7 -7.91 1.26 -2.91
CA GLY A 7 -8.31 2.12 -4.05
C GLY A 7 -7.45 1.86 -5.29
N LYS A 8 -8.03 2.09 -6.45
CA LYS A 8 -7.40 1.87 -7.76
C LYS A 8 -6.18 2.77 -7.97
N ALA A 9 -5.36 2.42 -8.94
CA ALA A 9 -4.23 3.26 -9.34
C ALA A 9 -4.75 4.66 -9.73
N GLY A 10 -4.14 5.73 -9.16
CA GLY A 10 -4.59 7.10 -9.41
C GLY A 10 -5.74 7.59 -8.54
N SER A 11 -6.32 6.76 -7.64
CA SER A 11 -7.47 7.17 -6.81
C SER A 11 -7.16 8.26 -5.78
N GLY A 12 -5.88 8.50 -5.44
CA GLY A 12 -5.48 9.47 -4.43
C GLY A 12 -4.95 8.86 -3.12
N LYS A 13 -4.65 7.54 -3.10
CA LYS A 13 -4.09 6.87 -1.91
C LYS A 13 -2.85 7.57 -1.36
N SER A 14 -1.86 7.82 -2.22
CA SER A 14 -0.63 8.50 -1.80
C SER A 14 -0.87 9.93 -1.33
N THR A 15 -1.84 10.63 -1.91
CA THR A 15 -2.25 11.97 -1.45
C THR A 15 -2.81 11.91 -0.04
N LEU A 16 -3.72 10.98 0.22
CA LEU A 16 -4.29 10.73 1.54
C LEU A 16 -3.19 10.37 2.54
N SER A 17 -2.33 9.40 2.20
CA SER A 17 -1.27 8.93 3.10
C SER A 17 -0.29 10.05 3.46
N ASN A 18 0.18 10.81 2.47
CA ASN A 18 1.06 11.96 2.69
C ASN A 18 0.42 13.03 3.58
N TYR A 19 -0.88 13.28 3.40
CA TYR A 19 -1.61 14.23 4.23
C TYR A 19 -1.71 13.74 5.68
N LEU A 20 -2.03 12.46 5.90
CA LEU A 20 -2.10 11.87 7.23
C LEU A 20 -0.74 11.82 7.93
N VAL A 21 0.34 11.53 7.19
CA VAL A 21 1.71 11.59 7.72
C VAL A 21 2.04 13.00 8.20
N LYS A 22 1.79 14.01 7.36
CA LYS A 22 2.14 15.40 7.66
C LYS A 22 1.29 16.02 8.77
N LYS A 23 -0.01 15.81 8.77
CA LYS A 23 -0.95 16.49 9.66
C LYS A 23 -1.27 15.70 10.92
N TYR A 24 -1.34 14.38 10.84
CA TYR A 24 -1.80 13.52 11.93
C TYR A 24 -0.71 12.58 12.46
N ASN A 25 0.55 12.78 12.01
CA ASN A 25 1.73 12.04 12.47
C ASN A 25 1.59 10.50 12.33
N PHE A 26 1.04 10.06 11.20
CA PHE A 26 1.03 8.63 10.86
C PHE A 26 2.40 8.19 10.35
N LYS A 27 2.75 6.94 10.65
CA LYS A 27 3.85 6.23 9.97
C LYS A 27 3.27 5.40 8.83
N GLN A 28 3.77 5.63 7.63
CA GLN A 28 3.32 4.97 6.41
C GLN A 28 4.13 3.71 6.14
N PHE A 29 3.43 2.67 5.72
CA PHE A 29 3.99 1.40 5.23
C PHE A 29 3.27 1.00 3.95
N ALA A 30 3.99 0.29 3.07
CA ALA A 30 3.44 -0.30 1.87
C ALA A 30 3.93 -1.74 1.70
N LEU A 31 3.02 -2.65 1.37
CA LEU A 31 3.34 -4.07 1.13
C LEU A 31 4.29 -4.22 -0.06
N GLY A 32 4.04 -3.43 -1.10
CA GLY A 32 4.85 -3.39 -2.32
C GLY A 32 6.27 -2.89 -2.13
N ASP A 33 6.59 -2.21 -1.02
CA ASP A 33 7.96 -1.78 -0.74
C ASP A 33 8.86 -2.98 -0.45
N ASN A 34 8.34 -4.00 0.23
CA ASN A 34 9.09 -5.24 0.47
C ASN A 34 9.39 -5.99 -0.83
N VAL A 35 8.49 -5.93 -1.82
CA VAL A 35 8.74 -6.50 -3.16
C VAL A 35 9.89 -5.77 -3.85
N LYS A 36 9.95 -4.43 -3.72
CA LYS A 36 11.03 -3.61 -4.30
C LYS A 36 12.38 -3.96 -3.66
N TYR A 37 12.45 -4.01 -2.33
CA TYR A 37 13.67 -4.40 -1.62
C TYR A 37 14.13 -5.80 -2.04
N PHE A 38 13.21 -6.77 -2.09
CA PHE A 38 13.53 -8.12 -2.53
C PHE A 38 14.11 -8.16 -3.94
N ILE A 39 13.55 -7.41 -4.89
CA ILE A 39 14.05 -7.35 -6.27
C ILE A 39 15.44 -6.71 -6.33
N SER A 40 15.63 -5.59 -5.64
CA SER A 40 16.92 -4.90 -5.59
C SER A 40 18.02 -5.79 -5.01
N ASP A 41 17.76 -6.41 -3.86
CA ASP A 41 18.71 -7.30 -3.20
C ASP A 41 19.04 -8.53 -4.07
N MET A 42 18.03 -9.16 -4.66
CA MET A 42 18.21 -10.31 -5.55
C MET A 42 19.06 -9.96 -6.77
N THR A 43 18.77 -8.85 -7.43
CA THR A 43 19.52 -8.46 -8.65
C THR A 43 20.93 -8.02 -8.32
N ASN A 44 21.16 -7.40 -7.16
CA ASN A 44 22.50 -7.08 -6.68
C ASN A 44 23.33 -8.35 -6.40
N ILE A 45 22.77 -9.35 -5.74
CA ILE A 45 23.44 -10.63 -5.53
C ILE A 45 23.81 -11.29 -6.86
N LEU A 46 22.89 -11.33 -7.83
CA LEU A 46 23.13 -11.93 -9.14
C LEU A 46 24.20 -11.15 -9.94
N HIS A 47 24.18 -9.83 -9.88
CA HIS A 47 25.19 -8.98 -10.53
C HIS A 47 26.60 -9.22 -9.97
N ASN A 48 26.72 -9.45 -8.67
CA ASN A 48 28.01 -9.77 -8.03
C ASN A 48 28.54 -11.16 -8.44
N ILE A 49 27.67 -12.07 -8.90
CA ILE A 49 28.09 -13.38 -9.43
C ILE A 49 28.44 -13.27 -10.91
N ASP A 50 27.63 -12.55 -11.70
CA ASP A 50 27.83 -12.32 -13.12
C ASP A 50 27.47 -10.87 -13.49
N THR A 51 28.47 -10.07 -13.83
CA THR A 51 28.32 -8.65 -14.18
C THR A 51 27.50 -8.41 -15.46
N ASN A 52 27.22 -9.46 -16.26
CA ASN A 52 26.29 -9.35 -17.40
C ASN A 52 24.82 -9.27 -16.94
N ILE A 53 24.51 -9.65 -15.70
CA ILE A 53 23.19 -9.48 -15.12
C ILE A 53 23.07 -8.05 -14.57
N ASN A 54 22.11 -7.28 -15.08
CA ASN A 54 21.93 -5.89 -14.65
C ASN A 54 21.40 -5.83 -13.21
N GLU A 55 22.08 -5.09 -12.36
CA GLU A 55 21.57 -4.67 -11.07
C GLU A 55 20.38 -3.70 -11.28
N ILE A 56 19.33 -3.87 -10.47
CA ILE A 56 18.20 -2.92 -10.38
C ILE A 56 18.31 -2.21 -9.03
N LYS A 57 18.70 -0.94 -9.06
CA LYS A 57 18.87 -0.15 -7.84
C LYS A 57 17.54 0.18 -7.21
N ILE A 58 17.52 0.22 -5.88
CA ILE A 58 16.31 0.47 -5.10
C ILE A 58 15.67 1.82 -5.45
N GLU A 59 16.46 2.84 -5.76
CA GLU A 59 16.00 4.17 -6.16
C GLU A 59 15.16 4.12 -7.44
N GLU A 60 15.55 3.27 -8.41
CA GLU A 60 14.80 3.06 -9.65
C GLU A 60 13.40 2.47 -9.41
N LEU A 61 13.26 1.63 -8.38
CA LEU A 61 11.99 1.00 -8.04
C LEU A 61 11.04 1.94 -7.26
N PHE A 62 11.60 2.98 -6.62
CA PHE A 62 10.81 4.01 -5.93
C PHE A 62 10.51 5.22 -6.82
N ASP A 63 11.32 5.50 -7.81
CA ASP A 63 11.07 6.58 -8.76
C ASP A 63 9.85 6.30 -9.64
N VAL A 64 9.01 7.32 -9.88
CA VAL A 64 7.71 7.16 -10.54
C VAL A 64 7.84 6.72 -12.00
N GLU A 65 8.84 7.25 -12.72
CA GLU A 65 8.99 6.99 -14.15
C GLU A 65 9.70 5.65 -14.41
N THR A 66 10.80 5.40 -13.71
CA THR A 66 11.55 4.14 -13.87
C THR A 66 10.80 2.94 -13.31
N LYS A 67 10.03 3.11 -12.24
CA LYS A 67 9.13 2.08 -11.68
C LYS A 67 8.17 1.50 -12.73
N LYS A 68 7.68 2.31 -13.67
CA LYS A 68 6.78 1.83 -14.73
C LYS A 68 7.41 0.70 -15.53
N LYS A 69 8.72 0.80 -15.82
CA LYS A 69 9.51 -0.23 -16.53
C LYS A 69 9.49 -1.57 -15.82
N TYR A 70 9.54 -1.55 -14.48
CA TYR A 70 9.64 -2.76 -13.65
C TYR A 70 8.30 -3.26 -13.11
N ARG A 71 7.18 -2.59 -13.44
CA ARG A 71 5.85 -2.93 -12.90
C ARG A 71 5.49 -4.40 -13.10
N LYS A 72 5.72 -4.94 -14.31
CA LYS A 72 5.44 -6.33 -14.63
C LYS A 72 6.30 -7.29 -13.80
N HIS A 73 7.58 -6.98 -13.64
CA HIS A 73 8.49 -7.79 -12.81
C HIS A 73 8.08 -7.79 -11.35
N MET A 74 7.71 -6.62 -10.80
CA MET A 74 7.20 -6.52 -9.43
C MET A 74 5.92 -7.35 -9.23
N GLN A 75 5.00 -7.37 -10.19
CA GLN A 75 3.79 -8.18 -10.13
C GLN A 75 4.11 -9.68 -10.19
N GLN A 76 4.96 -10.11 -11.14
CA GLN A 76 5.36 -11.51 -11.28
C GLN A 76 6.10 -12.03 -10.04
N ILE A 77 7.07 -11.28 -9.54
CA ILE A 77 7.84 -11.68 -8.36
C ILE A 77 6.98 -11.61 -7.10
N GLY A 78 6.29 -10.49 -6.91
CA GLY A 78 5.51 -10.25 -5.69
C GLY A 78 4.31 -11.18 -5.56
N THR A 79 3.57 -11.41 -6.64
CA THR A 79 2.33 -12.18 -6.64
C THR A 79 2.56 -13.61 -7.13
N ASP A 80 3.05 -13.77 -8.37
CA ASP A 80 3.07 -15.07 -9.02
C ASP A 80 4.14 -16.00 -8.43
N LEU A 81 5.25 -15.46 -7.94
CA LEU A 81 6.33 -16.24 -7.35
C LEU A 81 6.23 -16.29 -5.83
N CYS A 82 6.44 -15.15 -5.17
CA CYS A 82 6.61 -15.13 -3.72
C CYS A 82 5.35 -15.54 -2.95
N GLN A 83 4.17 -15.05 -3.35
CA GLN A 83 2.92 -15.46 -2.70
C GLN A 83 2.61 -16.94 -2.94
N LYS A 84 2.99 -17.49 -4.10
CA LYS A 84 2.81 -18.91 -4.41
C LYS A 84 3.73 -19.81 -3.58
N TRP A 85 4.97 -19.38 -3.31
CA TRP A 85 5.98 -20.21 -2.63
C TRP A 85 5.95 -20.05 -1.12
N PHE A 86 5.72 -18.83 -0.63
CA PHE A 86 5.81 -18.47 0.79
C PHE A 86 4.44 -18.22 1.44
N GLY A 87 3.34 -18.32 0.68
CA GLY A 87 1.98 -18.06 1.14
C GLY A 87 1.47 -16.67 0.78
N LYS A 88 0.15 -16.56 0.62
CA LYS A 88 -0.52 -15.32 0.17
C LYS A 88 -0.26 -14.14 1.11
N THR A 89 -0.01 -14.39 2.39
CA THR A 89 0.16 -13.36 3.42
C THR A 89 1.61 -12.94 3.68
N VAL A 90 2.58 -13.47 2.91
CA VAL A 90 4.02 -13.23 3.13
C VAL A 90 4.37 -11.75 3.28
N TRP A 91 3.86 -10.90 2.39
CA TRP A 91 4.14 -9.46 2.44
C TRP A 91 3.46 -8.77 3.63
N CYS A 92 2.27 -9.24 4.00
CA CYS A 92 1.58 -8.77 5.19
C CYS A 92 2.35 -9.10 6.47
N GLU A 93 2.89 -10.31 6.55
CA GLU A 93 3.67 -10.78 7.71
C GLU A 93 4.98 -10.01 7.87
N ILE A 94 5.71 -9.80 6.76
CA ILE A 94 6.94 -8.99 6.75
C ILE A 94 6.65 -7.56 7.19
N THR A 95 5.65 -6.92 6.58
CA THR A 95 5.25 -5.54 6.93
C THR A 95 4.80 -5.44 8.38
N ASN A 96 4.01 -6.39 8.87
CA ASN A 96 3.56 -6.41 10.26
C ASN A 96 4.72 -6.57 11.24
N LYS A 97 5.73 -7.37 10.90
CA LYS A 97 6.96 -7.50 11.69
C LYS A 97 7.72 -6.18 11.74
N GLN A 98 7.89 -5.49 10.60
CA GLN A 98 8.53 -4.18 10.54
C GLN A 98 7.79 -3.14 11.40
N ILE A 99 6.45 -3.11 11.34
CA ILE A 99 5.61 -2.23 12.16
C ILE A 99 5.85 -2.49 13.65
N LYS A 100 5.81 -3.74 14.07
CA LYS A 100 6.01 -4.13 15.48
C LYS A 100 7.40 -3.74 15.99
N THR A 101 8.43 -3.86 15.15
CA THR A 101 9.81 -3.53 15.53
C THR A 101 10.04 -2.01 15.63
N ASN A 102 9.46 -1.24 14.69
CA ASN A 102 9.85 0.17 14.49
C ASN A 102 8.79 1.19 14.95
N SER A 103 7.60 0.75 15.39
CA SER A 103 6.46 1.68 15.50
C SER A 103 5.42 1.31 16.56
N THR A 104 5.83 0.77 17.70
CA THR A 104 4.95 0.18 18.74
C THR A 104 3.83 1.10 19.24
N ASN A 105 4.04 2.41 19.30
CA ASN A 105 3.06 3.38 19.81
C ASN A 105 2.65 4.46 18.78
N SER A 106 2.85 4.19 17.49
CA SER A 106 2.56 5.16 16.44
C SER A 106 1.19 4.93 15.81
N ASN A 107 0.61 5.98 15.25
CA ASN A 107 -0.46 5.84 14.27
C ASN A 107 0.12 5.23 12.99
N ILE A 108 -0.52 4.19 12.47
CA ILE A 108 -0.02 3.39 11.33
C ILE A 108 -0.98 3.53 10.15
N ILE A 109 -0.44 3.72 8.95
CA ILE A 109 -1.18 3.64 7.71
C ILE A 109 -0.49 2.66 6.76
N ILE A 110 -1.27 1.73 6.18
CA ILE A 110 -0.86 0.88 5.06
C ILE A 110 -1.69 1.33 3.85
N ASP A 111 -1.03 1.76 2.78
CA ASP A 111 -1.71 2.51 1.70
C ASP A 111 -1.78 1.80 0.35
N ASP A 112 -1.44 0.53 0.30
CA ASP A 112 -1.42 -0.24 -0.94
C ASP A 112 -2.11 -1.60 -0.87
N CYS A 113 -3.08 -1.75 0.03
CA CYS A 113 -3.91 -2.96 0.10
C CYS A 113 -4.69 -3.16 -1.22
N ARG A 114 -4.56 -4.35 -1.81
CA ARG A 114 -5.11 -4.67 -3.13
C ARG A 114 -5.87 -5.97 -3.19
N PHE A 115 -5.54 -6.94 -2.33
CA PHE A 115 -6.11 -8.27 -2.36
C PHE A 115 -7.01 -8.52 -1.14
N ILE A 116 -8.01 -9.37 -1.30
CA ILE A 116 -8.92 -9.75 -0.21
C ILE A 116 -8.16 -10.36 0.97
N HIS A 117 -7.17 -11.22 0.71
CA HIS A 117 -6.38 -11.85 1.77
C HIS A 117 -5.51 -10.85 2.57
N GLU A 118 -5.03 -9.76 1.92
CA GLU A 118 -4.35 -8.66 2.60
C GLU A 118 -5.31 -7.90 3.52
N TYR A 119 -6.48 -7.57 2.98
CA TYR A 119 -7.55 -6.93 3.74
C TYR A 119 -7.94 -7.75 4.97
N GLU A 120 -8.23 -9.04 4.80
CA GLU A 120 -8.60 -9.94 5.90
C GLU A 120 -7.49 -10.07 6.94
N TYR A 121 -6.23 -10.12 6.51
CA TYR A 121 -5.08 -10.19 7.40
C TYR A 121 -5.00 -8.98 8.34
N PHE A 122 -5.15 -7.77 7.81
CA PHE A 122 -5.08 -6.54 8.62
C PHE A 122 -6.37 -6.25 9.37
N LYS A 123 -7.52 -6.64 8.85
CA LYS A 123 -8.79 -6.55 9.61
C LYS A 123 -8.76 -7.35 10.90
N LYS A 124 -8.19 -8.55 10.91
CA LYS A 124 -7.96 -9.36 12.13
C LYS A 124 -7.05 -8.67 13.15
N GLN A 125 -6.32 -7.63 12.76
CA GLN A 125 -5.45 -6.84 13.62
C GLN A 125 -6.01 -5.46 13.97
N ASN A 126 -7.34 -5.28 13.80
CA ASN A 126 -8.10 -4.07 14.11
C ASN A 126 -7.68 -2.85 13.27
N TYR A 127 -7.30 -3.05 12.00
CA TYR A 127 -7.15 -1.93 11.07
C TYR A 127 -8.53 -1.45 10.60
N ILE A 128 -8.71 -0.13 10.61
CA ILE A 128 -9.86 0.54 10.02
C ILE A 128 -9.58 0.72 8.53
N SER A 129 -10.45 0.20 7.70
CA SER A 129 -10.29 0.21 6.25
C SER A 129 -11.03 1.40 5.61
N ILE A 130 -10.34 2.09 4.70
CA ILE A 130 -10.85 3.23 3.95
C ILE A 130 -10.64 2.97 2.46
N LYS A 131 -11.73 2.97 1.69
CA LYS A 131 -11.70 2.82 0.23
C LYS A 131 -11.87 4.18 -0.43
N ILE A 132 -10.94 4.51 -1.34
CA ILE A 132 -10.99 5.76 -2.09
C ILE A 132 -11.56 5.46 -3.48
N LEU A 133 -12.66 6.13 -3.82
CA LEU A 133 -13.27 6.10 -5.15
C LEU A 133 -12.87 7.36 -5.92
N ASN A 134 -12.49 7.19 -7.18
CA ASN A 134 -12.22 8.30 -8.09
C ASN A 134 -12.66 7.90 -9.51
N ASN A 135 -13.62 8.62 -10.06
CA ASN A 135 -14.22 8.34 -11.36
C ASN A 135 -13.24 8.50 -12.54
N ARG A 136 -12.07 9.14 -12.30
CA ARG A 136 -11.00 9.33 -13.30
C ARG A 136 -10.02 8.18 -13.34
N CYS A 137 -10.15 7.18 -12.45
CA CYS A 137 -9.24 6.04 -12.43
C CYS A 137 -9.41 5.17 -13.66
N LEU A 138 -8.29 4.87 -14.32
CA LEU A 138 -8.28 3.95 -15.46
C LEU A 138 -8.65 2.52 -14.98
N LEU A 139 -9.50 1.85 -15.76
CA LEU A 139 -9.77 0.43 -15.55
C LEU A 139 -8.54 -0.37 -15.99
N MET A 140 -7.97 -1.10 -15.07
CA MET A 140 -6.85 -2.01 -15.32
C MET A 140 -7.32 -3.46 -15.12
N ASN A 141 -6.97 -4.36 -16.06
CA ASN A 141 -7.40 -5.76 -16.05
C ASN A 141 -6.51 -6.68 -15.18
N HIS A 142 -5.72 -6.14 -14.25
CA HIS A 142 -4.91 -6.97 -13.35
C HIS A 142 -5.75 -7.45 -12.16
N SER A 143 -5.54 -8.69 -11.71
CA SER A 143 -6.28 -9.29 -10.58
C SER A 143 -6.31 -8.41 -9.33
N SER A 144 -5.19 -7.74 -9.02
CA SER A 144 -5.09 -6.81 -7.89
C SER A 144 -5.98 -5.56 -8.01
N GLU A 145 -6.46 -5.23 -9.20
CA GLU A 145 -7.39 -4.10 -9.39
C GLU A 145 -8.85 -4.60 -9.38
N LEU A 146 -9.08 -5.86 -9.73
CA LEU A 146 -10.43 -6.46 -9.72
C LEU A 146 -10.86 -6.89 -8.32
N GLU A 147 -9.96 -7.49 -7.54
CA GLU A 147 -10.28 -7.94 -6.17
C GLU A 147 -10.62 -6.77 -5.23
N GLN A 148 -10.05 -5.58 -5.46
CA GLN A 148 -10.39 -4.40 -4.68
C GLN A 148 -11.88 -4.03 -4.73
N ASP A 149 -12.56 -4.33 -5.83
CA ASP A 149 -13.99 -4.04 -5.99
C ASP A 149 -14.86 -4.92 -5.08
N LEU A 150 -14.37 -6.11 -4.71
CA LEU A 150 -15.03 -7.06 -3.83
C LEU A 150 -14.82 -6.78 -2.33
N ILE A 151 -13.91 -5.86 -1.98
CA ILE A 151 -13.64 -5.52 -0.58
C ILE A 151 -14.70 -4.54 -0.08
N GLU A 152 -15.36 -4.91 1.03
CA GLU A 152 -16.28 -4.05 1.77
C GLU A 152 -15.52 -3.32 2.89
N PRO A 153 -15.19 -2.02 2.72
CA PRO A 153 -14.42 -1.26 3.70
C PRO A 153 -15.31 -0.72 4.82
N ASP A 154 -14.69 -0.29 5.93
CA ASP A 154 -15.42 0.41 7.00
C ASP A 154 -15.86 1.82 6.56
N TYR A 155 -15.09 2.47 5.70
CA TYR A 155 -15.39 3.81 5.17
C TYR A 155 -15.09 3.90 3.68
N ILE A 156 -15.95 4.64 2.98
CA ILE A 156 -15.74 5.02 1.58
C ILE A 156 -15.61 6.54 1.52
N ILE A 157 -14.62 7.03 0.80
CA ILE A 157 -14.45 8.45 0.50
C ILE A 157 -14.30 8.65 -1.00
N GLU A 158 -14.85 9.75 -1.51
CA GLU A 158 -14.78 10.10 -2.93
C GLU A 158 -13.75 11.20 -3.16
N ASN A 159 -12.94 11.02 -4.19
CA ASN A 159 -11.92 11.98 -4.63
C ASN A 159 -12.20 12.42 -6.07
N ASN A 160 -13.35 13.05 -6.29
CA ASN A 160 -13.80 13.49 -7.62
C ASN A 160 -13.65 15.00 -7.84
N ASN A 161 -13.44 15.78 -6.78
CA ASN A 161 -13.41 17.24 -6.77
C ASN A 161 -11.99 17.80 -6.68
N SER A 162 -11.83 18.97 -6.07
CA SER A 162 -10.54 19.62 -5.83
C SER A 162 -9.71 18.88 -4.75
N ILE A 163 -8.42 19.18 -4.70
CA ILE A 163 -7.54 18.67 -3.65
C ILE A 163 -7.95 19.19 -2.27
N GLU A 164 -8.47 20.42 -2.19
CA GLU A 164 -8.95 21.03 -0.96
C GLU A 164 -10.20 20.32 -0.44
N ASP A 165 -11.16 20.00 -1.32
CA ASP A 165 -12.33 19.19 -0.95
C ASP A 165 -11.91 17.82 -0.43
N PHE A 166 -10.92 17.21 -1.07
CA PHE A 166 -10.43 15.91 -0.63
C PHE A 166 -9.80 15.99 0.76
N TYR A 167 -8.99 17.01 1.05
CA TYR A 167 -8.45 17.23 2.39
C TYR A 167 -9.54 17.49 3.43
N ASN A 168 -10.59 18.23 3.09
CA ASN A 168 -11.73 18.46 3.98
C ASN A 168 -12.47 17.17 4.32
N ILE A 169 -12.67 16.28 3.34
CA ILE A 169 -13.26 14.95 3.55
C ILE A 169 -12.39 14.11 4.49
N ILE A 170 -11.06 14.13 4.30
CA ILE A 170 -10.12 13.40 5.17
C ILE A 170 -10.20 13.95 6.61
N ASP A 171 -10.19 15.26 6.79
CA ASP A 171 -10.27 15.90 8.11
C ASP A 171 -11.57 15.57 8.85
N TYR A 172 -12.68 15.59 8.13
CA TYR A 172 -13.98 15.17 8.67
C TYR A 172 -13.95 13.71 9.15
N LEU A 173 -13.42 12.81 8.32
CA LEU A 173 -13.29 11.39 8.66
C LEU A 173 -12.38 11.22 9.89
N MET A 174 -11.22 11.88 9.91
CA MET A 174 -10.28 11.81 11.05
C MET A 174 -10.91 12.31 12.34
N THR A 175 -11.68 13.39 12.30
CA THR A 175 -12.39 13.92 13.46
C THR A 175 -13.39 12.89 14.01
N LYS A 176 -14.09 12.19 13.13
CA LYS A 176 -15.03 11.11 13.52
C LYS A 176 -14.29 9.93 14.15
N LEU A 177 -13.18 9.47 13.55
CA LEU A 177 -12.39 8.35 14.04
C LEU A 177 -11.73 8.65 15.40
N LEU A 178 -11.24 9.85 15.60
CA LEU A 178 -10.62 10.27 16.86
C LEU A 178 -11.64 10.34 18.00
N LYS A 179 -12.86 10.79 17.74
CA LYS A 179 -13.95 10.80 18.76
C LYS A 179 -14.36 9.38 19.19
N HIS A 180 -14.40 8.44 18.24
CA HIS A 180 -14.74 7.03 18.57
C HIS A 180 -13.65 6.29 19.36
N ASN A 181 -12.40 6.72 19.31
CA ASN A 181 -11.31 6.11 20.07
C ASN A 181 -11.16 6.69 21.50
N LEU A 182 -11.93 7.70 21.86
CA LEU A 182 -11.93 8.32 23.20
C LEU A 182 -13.06 7.82 24.11
N ASN A 183 -13.98 7.03 23.55
CA ASN A 183 -15.05 6.33 24.27
C ASN A 183 -14.75 4.82 24.35
#